data_6f6e546c95c3bc90dc58a1b27b6d9e0e
#
_entry.id   6f6e546c95c3bc90dc58a1b27b6d9e0e
#
_cell.length_a   1.000
_cell.length_b   1.000
_cell.length_c   1.000
_cell.angle_alpha   90.00
_cell.angle_beta   90.00
_cell.angle_gamma   90.00
#
_symmetry.space_group_name_H-M   'P 1'
#
loop_
_entity.id
_entity.type
_entity.pdbx_description
1 polymer ?
#
loop_
_entity_poly.entity_id
_entity_poly.type
_entity_poly.pdbx_seq_one_letter_code
_entity_poly.pdbx_strand_id
1 'polypeptide(L)'
;MQKKMKPIALASLALVLLFSSAGVAAQKVDTRLNKAIALLENDEPAFGLLSFDYSLTNARSLSRSGLDFIIIDMEHAPFDVERIREFLLGMTDKRAILEKGSLQPNVVPFVRIPASGGEDVLSQVKQALDVGAFGVMFPSVNNAAEAEMAIRASRYPQLNGADDYEPAGLRGRNPSNAVWYWGTRDYIAKADLWPLDPSGELLAIIQIETPEGVENIEEIISVPGTGVIFIGPSDLSAAMGYASAAAPQVEAAIQTVLSS
;
A
#
# COMPACT_ATOMS: atom_id res chain seq x y z
N MET A 1 -75.59 41.86 -38.60
CA MET A 1 -75.49 41.45 -37.19
C MET A 1 -74.06 40.86 -36.97
N GLN A 2 -73.11 41.63 -36.53
CA GLN A 2 -71.78 41.14 -36.24
C GLN A 2 -71.65 40.90 -34.71
N LYS A 3 -71.45 39.65 -34.33
CA LYS A 3 -71.14 39.28 -32.93
C LYS A 3 -69.65 39.59 -32.62
N LYS A 4 -69.43 40.52 -31.70
CA LYS A 4 -68.08 40.81 -31.16
C LYS A 4 -67.67 39.68 -30.19
N MET A 5 -66.62 38.97 -30.54
CA MET A 5 -65.97 38.07 -29.63
C MET A 5 -65.08 38.85 -28.63
N LYS A 6 -65.23 38.58 -27.35
CA LYS A 6 -64.38 39.11 -26.29
C LYS A 6 -63.08 38.29 -26.22
N PRO A 7 -61.91 38.92 -25.97
CA PRO A 7 -60.68 38.17 -25.78
C PRO A 7 -60.67 37.46 -24.43
N ILE A 8 -60.33 36.19 -24.44
CA ILE A 8 -60.03 35.43 -23.21
C ILE A 8 -58.57 35.74 -22.84
N ALA A 9 -58.35 36.35 -21.69
CA ALA A 9 -57.06 36.51 -21.13
C ALA A 9 -56.54 35.19 -20.59
N LEU A 10 -55.48 34.64 -21.20
CA LEU A 10 -54.74 33.52 -20.66
C LEU A 10 -53.80 34.07 -19.54
N ALA A 11 -54.09 33.75 -18.31
CA ALA A 11 -53.19 33.98 -17.21
C ALA A 11 -52.16 32.86 -17.21
N SER A 12 -50.93 33.18 -17.66
CA SER A 12 -49.80 32.26 -17.57
C SER A 12 -49.30 32.18 -16.11
N LEU A 13 -49.61 31.09 -15.46
CA LEU A 13 -49.07 30.76 -14.13
C LEU A 13 -47.62 30.29 -14.30
N ALA A 14 -46.64 31.17 -14.09
CA ALA A 14 -45.22 30.79 -14.05
C ALA A 14 -44.95 30.13 -12.70
N LEU A 15 -44.86 28.80 -12.71
CA LEU A 15 -44.39 28.02 -11.55
C LEU A 15 -42.85 28.15 -11.46
N VAL A 16 -42.36 29.04 -10.63
CA VAL A 16 -40.92 29.13 -10.32
C VAL A 16 -40.58 28.03 -9.33
N LEU A 17 -40.04 26.91 -9.85
CA LEU A 17 -39.41 25.86 -9.05
C LEU A 17 -38.05 26.38 -8.57
N LEU A 18 -38.00 26.90 -7.34
CA LEU A 18 -36.75 27.15 -6.62
C LEU A 18 -36.13 25.79 -6.23
N PHE A 19 -35.24 25.29 -7.07
CA PHE A 19 -34.34 24.22 -6.64
C PHE A 19 -33.35 24.82 -5.63
N SER A 20 -33.64 24.62 -4.36
CA SER A 20 -32.65 24.77 -3.30
C SER A 20 -31.59 23.68 -3.52
N SER A 21 -30.52 23.99 -4.23
CA SER A 21 -29.31 23.19 -4.23
C SER A 21 -28.68 23.34 -2.85
N ALA A 22 -29.20 22.59 -1.87
CA ALA A 22 -28.41 22.25 -0.71
C ALA A 22 -27.23 21.43 -1.25
N GLY A 23 -26.14 22.12 -1.53
CA GLY A 23 -24.86 21.47 -1.78
C GLY A 23 -24.57 20.66 -0.53
N VAL A 24 -24.78 19.35 -0.63
CA VAL A 24 -24.11 18.42 0.26
C VAL A 24 -22.64 18.59 -0.08
N ALA A 25 -21.98 19.49 0.67
CA ALA A 25 -20.53 19.48 0.74
C ALA A 25 -20.21 18.06 1.26
N ALA A 26 -19.82 17.19 0.33
CA ALA A 26 -19.21 15.94 0.69
C ALA A 26 -18.00 16.33 1.55
N GLN A 27 -18.14 16.12 2.85
CA GLN A 27 -17.05 16.25 3.78
C GLN A 27 -15.99 15.28 3.27
N LYS A 28 -14.93 15.80 2.67
CA LYS A 28 -13.79 15.02 2.21
C LYS A 28 -13.15 14.49 3.49
N VAL A 29 -13.64 13.36 3.96
CA VAL A 29 -12.93 12.59 4.96
C VAL A 29 -11.67 12.15 4.21
N ASP A 30 -10.57 12.75 4.56
CA ASP A 30 -9.25 12.40 4.02
C ASP A 30 -8.85 11.07 4.68
N THR A 31 -9.53 10.01 4.26
CA THR A 31 -9.33 8.67 4.80
C THR A 31 -8.12 8.11 4.08
N ARG A 32 -7.10 7.74 4.84
CA ARG A 32 -5.97 6.94 4.35
C ARG A 32 -6.47 5.80 3.50
N LEU A 33 -5.87 5.57 2.34
CA LEU A 33 -6.12 4.37 1.55
C LEU A 33 -5.43 3.15 2.17
N ASN A 34 -4.23 3.34 2.71
CA ASN A 34 -3.51 2.28 3.41
C ASN A 34 -3.93 2.20 4.88
N LYS A 35 -4.80 1.22 5.20
CA LYS A 35 -5.27 0.99 6.57
C LYS A 35 -4.14 0.69 7.55
N ALA A 36 -3.07 0.00 7.11
CA ALA A 36 -1.94 -0.30 7.98
C ALA A 36 -1.22 0.99 8.41
N ILE A 37 -1.02 1.95 7.49
CA ILE A 37 -0.47 3.26 7.84
C ILE A 37 -1.40 3.99 8.82
N ALA A 38 -2.72 3.95 8.59
CA ALA A 38 -3.67 4.59 9.48
C ALA A 38 -3.60 4.04 10.93
N LEU A 39 -3.36 2.75 11.10
CA LEU A 39 -3.15 2.13 12.41
C LEU A 39 -1.81 2.58 13.01
N LEU A 40 -0.72 2.55 12.24
CA LEU A 40 0.61 2.97 12.70
C LEU A 40 0.64 4.44 13.13
N GLU A 41 -0.06 5.34 12.43
CA GLU A 41 -0.18 6.75 12.80
C GLU A 41 -0.93 6.97 14.13
N ASN A 42 -1.71 6.00 14.57
CA ASN A 42 -2.43 6.04 15.84
C ASN A 42 -1.80 5.18 16.94
N ASP A 43 -0.57 4.69 16.72
CA ASP A 43 0.11 3.74 17.62
C ASP A 43 -0.71 2.47 17.88
N GLU A 44 -1.51 2.05 16.88
CA GLU A 44 -2.33 0.84 16.95
C GLU A 44 -1.65 -0.34 16.26
N PRO A 45 -1.77 -1.57 16.82
CA PRO A 45 -1.20 -2.75 16.19
C PRO A 45 -1.97 -3.12 14.92
N ALA A 46 -1.25 -3.50 13.86
CA ALA A 46 -1.79 -4.06 12.64
C ALA A 46 -1.56 -5.58 12.58
N PHE A 47 -2.58 -6.35 12.25
CA PHE A 47 -2.53 -7.81 12.19
C PHE A 47 -2.67 -8.30 10.75
N GLY A 48 -1.77 -9.18 10.33
CA GLY A 48 -1.77 -9.71 8.97
C GLY A 48 -1.17 -11.12 8.88
N LEU A 49 -1.07 -11.61 7.66
CA LEU A 49 -0.43 -12.89 7.36
C LEU A 49 0.29 -12.87 6.00
N LEU A 50 1.22 -13.83 5.80
CA LEU A 50 1.76 -14.15 4.49
C LEU A 50 0.84 -15.15 3.79
N SER A 51 0.57 -14.90 2.49
CA SER A 51 -0.27 -15.77 1.65
C SER A 51 0.53 -16.29 0.46
N PHE A 52 0.49 -17.60 0.27
CA PHE A 52 1.13 -18.34 -0.83
C PHE A 52 0.09 -18.81 -1.86
N ASP A 53 -1.20 -18.62 -1.60
CA ASP A 53 -2.30 -19.00 -2.48
C ASP A 53 -2.84 -17.79 -3.22
N TYR A 54 -2.59 -17.71 -4.52
CA TYR A 54 -3.03 -16.63 -5.42
C TYR A 54 -4.41 -16.87 -6.02
N SER A 55 -5.17 -17.86 -5.53
CA SER A 55 -6.50 -18.13 -6.06
C SER A 55 -7.49 -17.00 -5.80
N LEU A 56 -8.41 -16.80 -6.73
CA LEU A 56 -9.51 -15.85 -6.58
C LEU A 56 -10.38 -16.14 -5.34
N THR A 57 -10.51 -17.43 -4.99
CA THR A 57 -11.25 -17.85 -3.79
C THR A 57 -10.57 -17.35 -2.52
N ASN A 58 -9.25 -17.48 -2.45
CA ASN A 58 -8.45 -16.99 -1.33
C ASN A 58 -8.50 -15.45 -1.25
N ALA A 59 -8.35 -14.74 -2.38
CA ALA A 59 -8.47 -13.29 -2.44
C ALA A 59 -9.79 -12.78 -1.84
N ARG A 60 -10.90 -13.39 -2.22
CA ARG A 60 -12.23 -13.08 -1.69
C ARG A 60 -12.39 -13.36 -0.21
N SER A 61 -11.81 -14.46 0.27
CA SER A 61 -11.86 -14.84 1.68
C SER A 61 -11.05 -13.86 2.53
N LEU A 62 -9.83 -13.54 2.10
CA LEU A 62 -8.95 -12.61 2.80
C LEU A 62 -9.51 -11.19 2.82
N SER A 63 -10.09 -10.69 1.72
CA SER A 63 -10.68 -9.35 1.69
C SER A 63 -11.84 -9.13 2.68
N ARG A 64 -12.43 -10.21 3.19
CA ARG A 64 -13.53 -10.23 4.17
C ARG A 64 -13.11 -10.72 5.54
N SER A 65 -11.83 -10.99 5.73
CA SER A 65 -11.31 -11.40 7.03
C SER A 65 -11.24 -10.22 8.01
N GLY A 66 -10.96 -10.53 9.27
CA GLY A 66 -10.68 -9.50 10.28
C GLY A 66 -9.24 -9.00 10.28
N LEU A 67 -8.44 -9.34 9.25
CA LEU A 67 -7.06 -8.89 9.13
C LEU A 67 -7.00 -7.42 8.70
N ASP A 68 -5.87 -6.78 8.99
CA ASP A 68 -5.60 -5.41 8.55
C ASP A 68 -4.80 -5.40 7.25
N PHE A 69 -3.91 -6.36 7.07
CA PHE A 69 -3.11 -6.51 5.86
C PHE A 69 -2.85 -7.98 5.52
N ILE A 70 -2.39 -8.20 4.29
CA ILE A 70 -1.78 -9.45 3.85
C ILE A 70 -0.49 -9.14 3.10
N ILE A 71 0.45 -10.08 3.15
CA ILE A 71 1.65 -10.05 2.32
C ILE A 71 1.53 -11.21 1.33
N ILE A 72 1.42 -10.88 0.06
CA ILE A 72 1.40 -11.86 -1.03
C ILE A 72 2.83 -12.25 -1.31
N ASP A 73 3.17 -13.51 -1.08
CA ASP A 73 4.54 -13.98 -1.14
C ASP A 73 4.96 -14.40 -2.54
N MET A 74 5.89 -13.66 -3.13
CA MET A 74 6.52 -14.00 -4.42
C MET A 74 7.98 -14.47 -4.25
N GLU A 75 8.46 -14.62 -3.02
CA GLU A 75 9.78 -15.18 -2.75
C GLU A 75 9.75 -16.71 -2.81
N HIS A 76 8.83 -17.33 -2.07
CA HIS A 76 8.70 -18.80 -2.00
C HIS A 76 7.59 -19.35 -2.90
N ALA A 77 6.98 -18.52 -3.72
CA ALA A 77 6.01 -18.88 -4.73
C ALA A 77 6.42 -18.26 -6.08
N PRO A 78 5.86 -18.72 -7.21
CA PRO A 78 6.23 -18.16 -8.52
C PRO A 78 6.06 -16.66 -8.60
N PHE A 79 7.06 -15.97 -9.13
CA PHE A 79 6.96 -14.54 -9.47
C PHE A 79 6.03 -14.36 -10.67
N ASP A 80 4.74 -14.22 -10.40
CA ASP A 80 3.68 -14.09 -11.41
C ASP A 80 2.85 -12.82 -11.15
N VAL A 81 3.23 -11.74 -11.79
CA VAL A 81 2.59 -10.41 -11.62
C VAL A 81 1.15 -10.40 -12.13
N GLU A 82 0.82 -11.20 -13.16
CA GLU A 82 -0.55 -11.30 -13.65
C GLU A 82 -1.46 -11.96 -12.61
N ARG A 83 -0.98 -12.99 -11.92
CA ARG A 83 -1.71 -13.62 -10.81
C ARG A 83 -1.91 -12.66 -9.65
N ILE A 84 -0.91 -11.85 -9.33
CA ILE A 84 -1.05 -10.80 -8.32
C ILE A 84 -2.13 -9.80 -8.73
N ARG A 85 -2.12 -9.35 -9.98
CA ARG A 85 -3.14 -8.43 -10.50
C ARG A 85 -4.55 -9.01 -10.38
N GLU A 86 -4.74 -10.27 -10.79
CA GLU A 86 -6.02 -10.97 -10.66
C GLU A 86 -6.44 -11.08 -9.18
N PHE A 87 -5.49 -11.40 -8.30
CA PHE A 87 -5.72 -11.50 -6.87
C PHE A 87 -6.18 -10.17 -6.27
N LEU A 88 -5.47 -9.07 -6.55
CA LEU A 88 -5.83 -7.72 -6.10
C LEU A 88 -7.24 -7.34 -6.57
N LEU A 89 -7.57 -7.58 -7.85
CA LEU A 89 -8.92 -7.35 -8.37
C LEU A 89 -9.96 -8.22 -7.64
N GLY A 90 -9.59 -9.45 -7.30
CA GLY A 90 -10.41 -10.39 -6.51
C GLY A 90 -10.67 -9.92 -5.09
N MET A 91 -9.77 -9.13 -4.51
CA MET A 91 -9.94 -8.52 -3.18
C MET A 91 -10.91 -7.33 -3.19
N THR A 92 -11.28 -6.80 -4.36
CA THR A 92 -12.17 -5.64 -4.45
C THR A 92 -13.61 -6.04 -4.11
N ASP A 93 -14.09 -5.67 -2.92
CA ASP A 93 -15.49 -5.83 -2.52
C ASP A 93 -16.25 -4.53 -2.74
N LYS A 94 -16.95 -4.45 -3.89
CA LYS A 94 -17.74 -3.26 -4.29
C LYS A 94 -18.83 -2.92 -3.29
N ARG A 95 -19.40 -3.94 -2.62
CA ARG A 95 -20.44 -3.73 -1.62
C ARG A 95 -19.85 -3.07 -0.37
N ALA A 96 -18.73 -3.59 0.11
CA ALA A 96 -18.03 -3.01 1.25
C ALA A 96 -17.58 -1.56 0.99
N ILE A 97 -17.10 -1.26 -0.22
CA ILE A 97 -16.75 0.10 -0.65
C ILE A 97 -17.97 1.03 -0.58
N LEU A 98 -19.11 0.57 -1.13
CA LEU A 98 -20.35 1.37 -1.12
C LEU A 98 -20.88 1.61 0.29
N GLU A 99 -20.94 0.56 1.11
CA GLU A 99 -21.44 0.63 2.49
C GLU A 99 -20.53 1.48 3.40
N LYS A 100 -19.22 1.39 3.21
CA LYS A 100 -18.23 2.17 3.98
C LYS A 100 -18.08 3.62 3.47
N GLY A 101 -18.42 3.88 2.19
CA GLY A 101 -18.22 5.17 1.55
C GLY A 101 -16.74 5.54 1.36
N SER A 102 -15.84 4.57 1.35
CA SER A 102 -14.38 4.75 1.25
C SER A 102 -13.75 3.73 0.30
N LEU A 103 -12.74 4.16 -0.46
CA LEU A 103 -11.93 3.30 -1.32
C LEU A 103 -10.85 2.53 -0.54
N GLN A 104 -10.62 2.83 0.74
CA GLN A 104 -9.69 2.08 1.59
C GLN A 104 -10.04 0.59 1.58
N PRO A 105 -9.14 -0.31 1.18
CA PRO A 105 -9.37 -1.75 1.29
C PRO A 105 -9.56 -2.17 2.75
N ASN A 106 -10.42 -3.15 2.99
CA ASN A 106 -10.59 -3.69 4.34
C ASN A 106 -9.33 -4.41 4.84
N VAL A 107 -8.62 -5.04 3.91
CA VAL A 107 -7.34 -5.72 4.12
C VAL A 107 -6.36 -5.22 3.08
N VAL A 108 -5.28 -4.60 3.53
CA VAL A 108 -4.28 -3.95 2.65
C VAL A 108 -3.34 -5.01 2.06
N PRO A 109 -3.19 -5.09 0.73
CA PRO A 109 -2.26 -6.02 0.11
C PRO A 109 -0.86 -5.42 -0.04
N PHE A 110 0.13 -6.10 0.53
CA PHE A 110 1.55 -5.93 0.27
C PHE A 110 2.08 -7.11 -0.54
N VAL A 111 3.24 -6.97 -1.14
CA VAL A 111 3.90 -8.02 -1.91
C VAL A 111 5.30 -8.22 -1.38
N ARG A 112 5.68 -9.46 -1.05
CA ARG A 112 7.08 -9.81 -0.83
C ARG A 112 7.70 -10.24 -2.16
N ILE A 113 8.72 -9.52 -2.60
CA ILE A 113 9.46 -9.84 -3.82
C ILE A 113 10.48 -10.95 -3.54
N PRO A 114 10.98 -11.67 -4.58
CA PRO A 114 12.07 -12.61 -4.41
C PRO A 114 13.31 -11.94 -3.80
N ALA A 115 13.99 -12.65 -2.90
CA ALA A 115 15.31 -12.24 -2.43
C ALA A 115 16.26 -12.16 -3.61
N SER A 116 16.82 -11.00 -3.86
CA SER A 116 17.52 -10.76 -5.13
C SER A 116 19.03 -10.79 -5.01
N GLY A 117 19.61 -11.07 -3.85
CA GLY A 117 21.06 -11.26 -3.72
C GLY A 117 21.95 -10.28 -4.51
N GLY A 118 21.47 -9.07 -4.80
CA GLY A 118 22.13 -8.09 -5.65
C GLY A 118 21.60 -8.00 -7.08
N GLU A 119 20.53 -8.74 -7.41
CA GLU A 119 19.84 -8.62 -8.69
C GLU A 119 19.00 -7.34 -8.78
N ASP A 120 18.52 -7.03 -10.00
CA ASP A 120 17.74 -5.82 -10.28
C ASP A 120 16.34 -5.83 -9.59
N VAL A 121 16.27 -5.35 -8.36
CA VAL A 121 15.02 -5.18 -7.64
C VAL A 121 14.07 -4.19 -8.31
N LEU A 122 14.57 -3.24 -9.12
CA LEU A 122 13.77 -2.20 -9.76
C LEU A 122 12.64 -2.77 -10.60
N SER A 123 12.93 -3.84 -11.37
CA SER A 123 11.94 -4.49 -12.23
C SER A 123 10.82 -5.12 -11.39
N GLN A 124 11.18 -5.85 -10.35
CA GLN A 124 10.23 -6.55 -9.49
C GLN A 124 9.35 -5.58 -8.70
N VAL A 125 9.96 -4.59 -8.07
CA VAL A 125 9.25 -3.54 -7.30
C VAL A 125 8.30 -2.76 -8.20
N LYS A 126 8.78 -2.30 -9.35
CA LYS A 126 7.96 -1.57 -10.31
C LYS A 126 6.72 -2.38 -10.73
N GLN A 127 6.90 -3.66 -11.07
CA GLN A 127 5.79 -4.51 -11.50
C GLN A 127 4.79 -4.77 -10.37
N ALA A 128 5.25 -5.04 -9.15
CA ALA A 128 4.38 -5.23 -7.99
C ALA A 128 3.55 -3.97 -7.66
N LEU A 129 4.18 -2.80 -7.71
CA LEU A 129 3.49 -1.53 -7.43
C LEU A 129 2.60 -1.08 -8.60
N ASP A 130 2.97 -1.36 -9.84
CA ASP A 130 2.18 -0.98 -11.03
C ASP A 130 0.87 -1.78 -11.16
N VAL A 131 0.76 -2.95 -10.53
CA VAL A 131 -0.51 -3.68 -10.43
C VAL A 131 -1.37 -3.24 -9.25
N GLY A 132 -0.83 -2.44 -8.31
CA GLY A 132 -1.60 -1.77 -7.27
C GLY A 132 -1.33 -2.21 -5.84
N ALA A 133 -0.24 -2.94 -5.56
CA ALA A 133 0.17 -3.22 -4.19
C ALA A 133 0.41 -1.91 -3.40
N PHE A 134 0.11 -1.93 -2.11
CA PHE A 134 0.29 -0.79 -1.20
C PHE A 134 1.67 -0.74 -0.55
N GLY A 135 2.57 -1.57 -0.98
CA GLY A 135 3.95 -1.62 -0.53
C GLY A 135 4.61 -2.92 -0.89
N VAL A 136 5.90 -2.98 -0.62
CA VAL A 136 6.76 -4.12 -0.95
C VAL A 136 7.56 -4.52 0.29
N MET A 137 7.62 -5.82 0.55
CA MET A 137 8.55 -6.41 1.50
C MET A 137 9.81 -6.85 0.76
N PHE A 138 10.95 -6.44 1.29
CA PHE A 138 12.29 -6.69 0.76
C PHE A 138 12.99 -7.68 1.69
N PRO A 139 13.14 -8.95 1.28
CA PRO A 139 13.81 -9.95 2.09
C PRO A 139 15.33 -9.73 2.14
N SER A 140 15.96 -10.24 3.19
CA SER A 140 17.43 -10.33 3.35
C SER A 140 18.18 -9.01 3.17
N VAL A 141 17.64 -7.91 3.68
CA VAL A 141 18.34 -6.61 3.69
C VAL A 141 19.39 -6.61 4.79
N ASN A 142 20.64 -6.32 4.43
CA ASN A 142 21.79 -6.48 5.31
C ASN A 142 22.47 -5.16 5.70
N ASN A 143 22.22 -4.08 4.97
CA ASN A 143 22.90 -2.79 5.18
C ASN A 143 22.08 -1.59 4.67
N ALA A 144 22.50 -0.38 5.01
CA ALA A 144 21.85 0.85 4.63
C ALA A 144 21.76 1.06 3.10
N ALA A 145 22.76 0.60 2.33
CA ALA A 145 22.75 0.77 0.87
C ALA A 145 21.66 -0.09 0.21
N GLU A 146 21.42 -1.31 0.71
CA GLU A 146 20.34 -2.17 0.25
C GLU A 146 18.97 -1.60 0.66
N ALA A 147 18.85 -1.07 1.89
CA ALA A 147 17.64 -0.39 2.34
C ALA A 147 17.37 0.86 1.48
N GLU A 148 18.37 1.70 1.20
CA GLU A 148 18.22 2.86 0.31
C GLU A 148 17.78 2.45 -1.09
N MET A 149 18.32 1.37 -1.65
CA MET A 149 17.88 0.87 -2.95
C MET A 149 16.41 0.43 -2.93
N ALA A 150 15.94 -0.22 -1.86
CA ALA A 150 14.54 -0.57 -1.68
C ALA A 150 13.63 0.68 -1.67
N ILE A 151 14.04 1.71 -0.95
CA ILE A 151 13.32 3.00 -0.89
C ILE A 151 13.27 3.64 -2.28
N ARG A 152 14.41 3.80 -2.94
CA ARG A 152 14.51 4.42 -4.27
C ARG A 152 13.74 3.66 -5.34
N ALA A 153 13.74 2.33 -5.29
CA ALA A 153 12.99 1.47 -6.22
C ALA A 153 11.47 1.66 -6.08
N SER A 154 10.98 1.96 -4.88
CA SER A 154 9.56 2.12 -4.59
C SER A 154 9.01 3.49 -4.99
N ARG A 155 9.83 4.52 -5.02
CA ARG A 155 9.46 5.91 -5.24
C ARG A 155 9.51 6.30 -6.73
N TYR A 156 8.56 7.12 -7.16
CA TYR A 156 8.73 7.89 -8.39
C TYR A 156 9.78 9.00 -8.21
N PRO A 157 10.49 9.41 -9.28
CA PRO A 157 11.35 10.58 -9.20
C PRO A 157 10.56 11.82 -8.74
N GLN A 158 11.05 12.47 -7.69
CA GLN A 158 10.48 13.70 -7.14
C GLN A 158 10.76 14.90 -8.05
N LEU A 159 10.00 15.98 -7.85
CA LEU A 159 10.25 17.24 -8.51
C LEU A 159 11.50 17.92 -7.93
N ASN A 160 12.22 18.68 -8.75
CA ASN A 160 13.36 19.46 -8.28
C ASN A 160 12.94 20.43 -7.17
N GLY A 161 13.60 20.34 -6.03
CA GLY A 161 13.33 21.19 -4.87
C GLY A 161 12.18 20.73 -3.98
N ALA A 162 11.70 19.49 -4.15
CA ALA A 162 10.81 18.88 -3.18
C ALA A 162 11.53 18.65 -1.85
N ASP A 163 10.83 18.85 -0.73
CA ASP A 163 11.41 18.67 0.62
C ASP A 163 11.79 17.20 0.88
N ASP A 164 11.07 16.27 0.28
CA ASP A 164 11.29 14.83 0.32
C ASP A 164 12.12 14.30 -0.85
N TYR A 165 12.98 15.15 -1.46
CA TYR A 165 13.72 14.79 -2.67
C TYR A 165 14.60 13.55 -2.49
N GLU A 166 15.31 13.46 -1.38
CA GLU A 166 16.20 12.33 -1.08
C GLU A 166 15.56 11.32 -0.11
N PRO A 167 15.78 10.01 -0.34
CA PRO A 167 16.48 9.37 -1.46
C PRO A 167 15.69 9.45 -2.76
N ALA A 168 16.33 9.93 -3.82
CA ALA A 168 15.68 10.17 -5.12
C ALA A 168 15.11 8.88 -5.73
N GLY A 169 13.84 8.91 -6.13
CA GLY A 169 13.11 7.78 -6.67
C GLY A 169 13.62 7.32 -8.06
N LEU A 170 13.54 6.02 -8.30
CA LEU A 170 13.98 5.36 -9.55
C LEU A 170 12.83 4.68 -10.31
N ARG A 171 11.62 4.61 -9.71
CA ARG A 171 10.49 3.91 -10.31
C ARG A 171 10.02 4.60 -11.60
N GLY A 172 9.97 3.83 -12.71
CA GLY A 172 9.41 4.32 -13.98
C GLY A 172 7.89 4.46 -13.92
N ARG A 173 7.34 5.45 -14.64
CA ARG A 173 5.91 5.77 -14.58
C ARG A 173 5.09 4.97 -15.58
N ASN A 174 4.28 4.03 -15.10
CA ASN A 174 3.17 3.41 -15.84
C ASN A 174 2.08 2.92 -14.85
N PRO A 175 1.32 3.83 -14.22
CA PRO A 175 0.44 3.47 -13.11
C PRO A 175 -0.97 2.97 -13.52
N SER A 176 -1.22 2.63 -14.79
CA SER A 176 -2.58 2.39 -15.32
C SER A 176 -3.40 1.40 -14.48
N ASN A 177 -2.80 0.25 -14.11
CA ASN A 177 -3.49 -0.77 -13.32
C ASN A 177 -3.64 -0.35 -11.86
N ALA A 178 -2.61 0.28 -11.29
CA ALA A 178 -2.64 0.77 -9.91
C ALA A 178 -3.69 1.88 -9.72
N VAL A 179 -3.77 2.85 -10.65
CA VAL A 179 -4.82 3.88 -10.67
C VAL A 179 -6.20 3.24 -10.70
N TRP A 180 -6.38 2.20 -11.54
CA TRP A 180 -7.63 1.47 -11.61
C TRP A 180 -7.96 0.76 -10.30
N TYR A 181 -6.98 0.06 -9.72
CA TYR A 181 -7.18 -0.71 -8.50
C TYR A 181 -7.44 0.19 -7.28
N TRP A 182 -6.65 1.25 -7.10
CA TRP A 182 -6.85 2.19 -5.99
C TRP A 182 -8.10 3.08 -6.17
N GLY A 183 -8.60 3.20 -7.39
CA GLY A 183 -9.79 3.99 -7.71
C GLY A 183 -9.58 5.50 -7.57
N THR A 184 -8.35 5.99 -7.53
CA THR A 184 -8.02 7.40 -7.38
C THR A 184 -7.26 7.96 -8.59
N ARG A 185 -7.54 9.21 -8.94
CA ARG A 185 -6.79 9.93 -10.00
C ARG A 185 -5.46 10.48 -9.49
N ASP A 186 -5.34 10.64 -8.18
CA ASP A 186 -4.18 11.25 -7.52
C ASP A 186 -3.12 10.20 -7.14
N TYR A 187 -3.14 9.04 -7.82
CA TYR A 187 -2.25 7.92 -7.53
C TYR A 187 -0.78 8.32 -7.49
N ILE A 188 -0.29 9.11 -8.47
CA ILE A 188 1.13 9.49 -8.53
C ILE A 188 1.54 10.29 -7.27
N ALA A 189 0.68 11.18 -6.80
CA ALA A 189 0.95 11.97 -5.60
C ALA A 189 0.86 11.14 -4.30
N LYS A 190 0.05 10.09 -4.31
CA LYS A 190 -0.14 9.21 -3.15
C LYS A 190 0.80 8.00 -3.13
N ALA A 191 1.38 7.66 -4.28
CA ALA A 191 2.26 6.50 -4.44
C ALA A 191 3.71 6.84 -4.06
N ASP A 192 3.88 7.42 -2.88
CA ASP A 192 5.17 7.62 -2.24
C ASP A 192 5.19 6.94 -0.86
N LEU A 193 6.36 6.85 -0.26
CA LEU A 193 6.61 6.07 0.95
C LEU A 193 6.31 6.88 2.22
N TRP A 194 5.43 6.35 3.04
CA TRP A 194 5.31 6.77 4.43
C TRP A 194 6.43 6.10 5.26
N PRO A 195 7.06 6.78 6.25
CA PRO A 195 6.76 8.14 6.74
C PRO A 195 7.52 9.27 6.01
N LEU A 196 8.33 9.00 4.99
CA LEU A 196 9.13 10.01 4.28
C LEU A 196 8.23 11.10 3.67
N ASP A 197 7.20 10.68 2.94
CA ASP A 197 6.07 11.54 2.58
C ASP A 197 4.91 11.27 3.53
N PRO A 198 4.53 12.22 4.40
CA PRO A 198 3.41 12.05 5.31
C PRO A 198 2.06 11.80 4.61
N SER A 199 1.92 12.13 3.33
CA SER A 199 0.73 11.84 2.52
C SER A 199 0.85 10.56 1.70
N GLY A 200 2.01 9.93 1.71
CA GLY A 200 2.32 8.69 1.01
C GLY A 200 1.48 7.51 1.51
N GLU A 201 1.07 6.66 0.61
CA GLU A 201 0.23 5.49 0.88
C GLU A 201 0.97 4.16 0.66
N LEU A 202 2.28 4.21 0.38
CA LEU A 202 3.12 3.04 0.23
C LEU A 202 3.93 2.77 1.51
N LEU A 203 4.18 1.47 1.78
CA LEU A 203 5.13 1.02 2.80
C LEU A 203 6.28 0.26 2.16
N ALA A 204 7.51 0.62 2.54
CA ALA A 204 8.66 -0.25 2.40
C ALA A 204 8.80 -1.07 3.68
N ILE A 205 8.72 -2.39 3.55
CA ILE A 205 8.85 -3.35 4.64
C ILE A 205 10.22 -4.02 4.49
N ILE A 206 11.14 -3.68 5.36
CA ILE A 206 12.53 -4.18 5.31
C ILE A 206 12.62 -5.44 6.17
N GLN A 207 12.95 -6.58 5.57
CA GLN A 207 13.03 -7.86 6.31
C GLN A 207 14.46 -8.14 6.75
N ILE A 208 14.63 -8.26 8.06
CA ILE A 208 15.90 -8.59 8.74
C ILE A 208 15.86 -10.07 9.12
N GLU A 209 16.78 -10.83 8.54
CA GLU A 209 16.81 -12.29 8.71
C GLU A 209 18.22 -12.88 8.58
N THR A 210 19.25 -12.05 8.73
CA THR A 210 20.66 -12.44 8.76
C THR A 210 21.38 -11.80 9.93
N PRO A 211 22.49 -12.39 10.42
CA PRO A 211 23.34 -11.76 11.44
C PRO A 211 23.82 -10.37 11.02
N GLU A 212 24.21 -10.19 9.76
CA GLU A 212 24.67 -8.91 9.21
C GLU A 212 23.58 -7.83 9.30
N GLY A 213 22.34 -8.18 8.91
CA GLY A 213 21.20 -7.26 9.02
C GLY A 213 20.90 -6.86 10.48
N VAL A 214 21.08 -7.80 11.42
CA VAL A 214 20.95 -7.49 12.87
C VAL A 214 22.05 -6.57 13.34
N GLU A 215 23.32 -6.80 12.94
CA GLU A 215 24.45 -5.95 13.29
C GLU A 215 24.30 -4.53 12.75
N ASN A 216 23.73 -4.36 11.58
CA ASN A 216 23.58 -3.08 10.87
C ASN A 216 22.21 -2.43 11.07
N ILE A 217 21.39 -2.90 12.02
CA ILE A 217 19.98 -2.46 12.16
C ILE A 217 19.86 -0.94 12.32
N GLU A 218 20.71 -0.29 13.09
CA GLU A 218 20.70 1.16 13.31
C GLU A 218 20.93 1.94 12.00
N GLU A 219 21.84 1.46 11.15
CA GLU A 219 22.07 2.06 9.83
C GLU A 219 20.84 1.89 8.91
N ILE A 220 20.23 0.70 8.93
CA ILE A 220 19.07 0.37 8.11
C ILE A 220 17.86 1.23 8.49
N ILE A 221 17.54 1.36 9.76
CA ILE A 221 16.41 2.16 10.23
C ILE A 221 16.62 3.67 10.02
N SER A 222 17.89 4.11 9.95
CA SER A 222 18.22 5.52 9.69
C SER A 222 17.97 5.95 8.24
N VAL A 223 17.76 5.01 7.31
CA VAL A 223 17.47 5.33 5.91
C VAL A 223 16.08 5.96 5.80
N PRO A 224 15.96 7.21 5.31
CA PRO A 224 14.66 7.87 5.18
C PRO A 224 13.70 7.08 4.29
N GLY A 225 12.49 6.84 4.77
CA GLY A 225 11.48 6.05 4.05
C GLY A 225 11.39 4.59 4.49
N THR A 226 12.27 4.11 5.37
CA THR A 226 12.10 2.82 6.04
C THR A 226 10.86 2.90 6.93
N GLY A 227 9.76 2.29 6.48
CA GLY A 227 8.45 2.40 7.15
C GLY A 227 8.22 1.32 8.20
N VAL A 228 8.67 0.10 7.91
CA VAL A 228 8.46 -1.07 8.76
C VAL A 228 9.68 -1.99 8.70
N ILE A 229 10.12 -2.45 9.87
CA ILE A 229 11.07 -3.57 9.98
C ILE A 229 10.27 -4.85 10.22
N PHE A 230 10.53 -5.87 9.42
CA PHE A 230 9.98 -7.21 9.59
C PHE A 230 11.12 -8.17 9.97
N ILE A 231 10.91 -8.98 10.98
CA ILE A 231 11.91 -9.97 11.39
C ILE A 231 11.52 -11.33 10.80
N GLY A 232 12.47 -12.01 10.11
CA GLY A 232 12.31 -13.36 9.57
C GLY A 232 12.96 -14.41 10.50
N PRO A 233 12.28 -14.89 11.58
CA PRO A 233 12.93 -15.72 12.60
C PRO A 233 13.44 -17.06 12.08
N SER A 234 12.78 -17.62 11.07
CA SER A 234 13.16 -18.90 10.45
C SER A 234 14.52 -18.80 9.77
N ASP A 235 14.64 -17.82 8.86
CA ASP A 235 15.84 -17.63 8.06
C ASP A 235 16.98 -17.06 8.92
N LEU A 236 16.65 -16.16 9.88
CA LEU A 236 17.61 -15.70 10.87
C LEU A 236 18.22 -16.86 11.67
N SER A 237 17.40 -17.82 12.14
CA SER A 237 17.90 -18.98 12.86
C SER A 237 18.83 -19.84 12.01
N ALA A 238 18.46 -20.08 10.75
CA ALA A 238 19.26 -20.84 9.80
C ALA A 238 20.60 -20.11 9.49
N ALA A 239 20.55 -18.80 9.23
CA ALA A 239 21.73 -17.98 8.96
C ALA A 239 22.69 -17.91 10.18
N MET A 240 22.15 -17.94 11.38
CA MET A 240 22.93 -18.02 12.64
C MET A 240 23.44 -19.43 12.94
N GLY A 241 23.06 -20.46 12.15
CA GLY A 241 23.46 -21.85 12.36
C GLY A 241 22.69 -22.59 13.46
N TYR A 242 21.48 -22.13 13.80
CA TYR A 242 20.61 -22.78 14.78
C TYR A 242 19.46 -23.54 14.11
N ALA A 243 19.09 -24.66 14.71
CA ALA A 243 18.01 -25.50 14.17
C ALA A 243 16.60 -24.98 14.44
N SER A 244 16.47 -23.92 15.24
CA SER A 244 15.18 -23.39 15.68
C SER A 244 15.24 -21.91 16.00
N ALA A 245 14.22 -21.17 15.59
CA ALA A 245 14.03 -19.78 15.99
C ALA A 245 13.82 -19.58 17.51
N ALA A 246 13.50 -20.66 18.25
CA ALA A 246 13.39 -20.63 19.71
C ALA A 246 14.75 -20.74 20.43
N ALA A 247 15.87 -20.78 19.71
CA ALA A 247 17.18 -20.77 20.35
C ALA A 247 17.41 -19.43 21.07
N PRO A 248 17.94 -19.42 22.31
CA PRO A 248 18.15 -18.18 23.08
C PRO A 248 19.01 -17.14 22.36
N GLN A 249 19.92 -17.55 21.50
CA GLN A 249 20.78 -16.66 20.72
C GLN A 249 20.00 -15.98 19.61
N VAL A 250 19.06 -16.68 18.99
CA VAL A 250 18.17 -16.11 17.97
C VAL A 250 17.20 -15.11 18.62
N GLU A 251 16.63 -15.47 19.76
CA GLU A 251 15.80 -14.57 20.55
C GLU A 251 16.55 -13.28 20.93
N ALA A 252 17.81 -13.40 21.37
CA ALA A 252 18.64 -12.25 21.68
C ALA A 252 18.86 -11.33 20.47
N ALA A 253 19.06 -11.91 19.27
CA ALA A 253 19.16 -11.15 18.02
C ALA A 253 17.86 -10.44 17.67
N ILE A 254 16.71 -11.12 17.84
CA ILE A 254 15.37 -10.53 17.65
C ILE A 254 15.19 -9.35 18.61
N GLN A 255 15.54 -9.50 19.89
CA GLN A 255 15.42 -8.43 20.88
C GLN A 255 16.34 -7.24 20.57
N THR A 256 17.51 -7.47 19.95
CA THR A 256 18.35 -6.39 19.44
C THR A 256 17.61 -5.54 18.41
N VAL A 257 16.98 -6.17 17.42
CA VAL A 257 16.19 -5.47 16.38
C VAL A 257 14.98 -4.74 16.97
N LEU A 258 14.29 -5.34 17.95
CA LEU A 258 13.10 -4.74 18.56
C LEU A 258 13.41 -3.54 19.48
N SER A 259 14.65 -3.43 19.95
CA SER A 259 15.07 -2.35 20.85
C SER A 259 15.79 -1.18 20.15
N SER A 260 16.06 -1.32 18.85
CA SER A 260 16.62 -0.28 18.00
C SER A 260 15.55 0.71 17.56
#